data_f1e39dc2cb17f65736392df6261280c2
#
_entry.id   f1e39dc2cb17f65736392df6261280c2
#
_cell.length_a   1.000
_cell.length_b   1.000
_cell.length_c   1.000
_cell.angle_alpha   90.00
_cell.angle_beta   90.00
_cell.angle_gamma   90.00
#
_symmetry.space_group_name_H-M   'P 1'
#
loop_
_entity.id
_entity.type
_entity.pdbx_description
1 polymer ?
#
loop_
_entity_poly.entity_id
_entity_poly.type
_entity_poly.pdbx_seq_one_letter_code
_entity_poly.pdbx_strand_id
1 'polypeptide(L)'
;MPRILQEAGLPENYVMGEQTHGSGVAVVSKREAGRVIPSVDGLVTGERGLALVIRVADCGPAWIHCEKTGAIGLVHSGRKGTEAGVVGATIHRMREEFGSEPSSMMALLGPCIRPPHYDVNFAEEIVQQLRAEGVGEIVDTKLCTASDPKRFYSYRAEKGKTGRHFALLATGLRN
;
A
#
# COMPACT_ATOMS: atom_id res chain seq x y z
N MET A 1 6.70 9.59 -13.52
CA MET A 1 7.00 8.40 -12.67
C MET A 1 8.45 7.91 -12.81
N PRO A 2 9.07 7.69 -14.00
CA PRO A 2 10.43 7.16 -14.10
C PRO A 2 11.48 7.91 -13.28
N ARG A 3 11.46 9.25 -13.30
CA ARG A 3 12.37 10.07 -12.51
C ARG A 3 12.26 9.82 -10.99
N ILE A 4 11.05 9.70 -10.46
CA ILE A 4 10.82 9.41 -9.03
C ILE A 4 11.37 8.04 -8.65
N LEU A 5 11.18 7.03 -9.51
CA LEU A 5 11.72 5.68 -9.30
C LEU A 5 13.26 5.70 -9.31
N GLN A 6 13.85 6.41 -10.26
CA GLN A 6 15.29 6.56 -10.36
C GLN A 6 15.89 7.26 -9.12
N GLU A 7 15.30 8.37 -8.67
CA GLU A 7 15.70 9.10 -7.47
C GLU A 7 15.56 8.25 -6.20
N ALA A 8 14.57 7.33 -6.17
CA ALA A 8 14.35 6.38 -5.07
C ALA A 8 15.22 5.10 -5.18
N GLY A 9 16.05 4.96 -6.22
CA GLY A 9 16.84 3.74 -6.46
C GLY A 9 15.99 2.50 -6.80
N LEU A 10 14.78 2.70 -7.32
CA LEU A 10 13.81 1.65 -7.63
C LEU A 10 13.86 1.25 -9.12
N PRO A 11 13.36 0.03 -9.48
CA PRO A 11 13.29 -0.40 -10.86
C PRO A 11 12.46 0.56 -11.74
N GLU A 12 12.86 0.73 -12.99
CA GLU A 12 12.11 1.55 -13.96
C GLU A 12 10.75 0.93 -14.33
N ASN A 13 10.65 -0.40 -14.29
CA ASN A 13 9.39 -1.10 -14.49
C ASN A 13 8.48 -0.89 -13.27
N TYR A 14 7.30 -0.34 -13.49
CA TYR A 14 6.34 -0.09 -12.42
C TYR A 14 4.91 -0.36 -12.88
N VAL A 15 4.04 -0.67 -11.92
CA VAL A 15 2.59 -0.80 -12.13
C VAL A 15 1.88 0.03 -11.08
N MET A 16 0.80 0.72 -11.48
CA MET A 16 -0.03 1.53 -10.58
C MET A 16 -1.44 0.97 -10.47
N GLY A 17 -2.09 1.13 -9.31
CA GLY A 17 -3.54 0.96 -9.18
C GLY A 17 -4.29 2.24 -9.53
N GLU A 18 -5.51 2.10 -10.05
CA GLU A 18 -6.41 3.23 -10.29
C GLU A 18 -6.88 3.87 -8.98
N GLN A 19 -7.09 3.03 -7.94
CA GLN A 19 -7.46 3.44 -6.58
C GLN A 19 -8.89 4.02 -6.52
N THR A 20 -9.86 3.15 -6.52
CA THR A 20 -11.30 3.50 -6.48
C THR A 20 -11.86 3.50 -5.05
N HIS A 21 -11.01 3.31 -4.02
CA HIS A 21 -11.39 3.15 -2.60
C HIS A 21 -12.26 1.91 -2.36
N GLY A 22 -12.05 0.86 -3.14
CA GLY A 22 -12.69 -0.45 -3.01
C GLY A 22 -11.79 -1.51 -2.39
N SER A 23 -12.11 -2.79 -2.65
CA SER A 23 -11.34 -3.96 -2.19
C SER A 23 -10.69 -4.75 -3.33
N GLY A 24 -10.69 -4.23 -4.55
CA GLY A 24 -10.07 -4.90 -5.70
C GLY A 24 -8.57 -5.04 -5.53
N VAL A 25 -8.04 -6.24 -5.83
CA VAL A 25 -6.62 -6.58 -5.76
C VAL A 25 -6.19 -7.25 -7.06
N ALA A 26 -5.11 -6.77 -7.66
CA ALA A 26 -4.55 -7.37 -8.87
C ALA A 26 -3.20 -8.04 -8.60
N VAL A 27 -3.04 -9.24 -9.18
CA VAL A 27 -1.72 -9.85 -9.39
C VAL A 27 -1.11 -9.22 -10.63
N VAL A 28 0.09 -8.69 -10.50
CA VAL A 28 0.76 -7.97 -11.59
C VAL A 28 2.17 -8.53 -11.85
N SER A 29 2.58 -8.42 -13.10
CA SER A 29 3.88 -8.85 -13.61
C SER A 29 4.53 -7.73 -14.43
N LYS A 30 5.74 -7.95 -14.93
CA LYS A 30 6.41 -7.02 -15.86
C LYS A 30 5.65 -6.82 -17.18
N ARG A 31 4.69 -7.70 -17.52
CA ARG A 31 3.82 -7.53 -18.69
C ARG A 31 2.90 -6.31 -18.57
N GLU A 32 2.56 -5.93 -17.35
CA GLU A 32 1.75 -4.76 -17.02
C GLU A 32 2.59 -3.51 -16.77
N ALA A 33 3.93 -3.55 -16.99
CA ALA A 33 4.80 -2.41 -16.73
C ALA A 33 4.36 -1.15 -17.50
N GLY A 34 4.35 -0.03 -16.80
CA GLY A 34 3.88 1.27 -17.30
C GLY A 34 2.37 1.46 -17.27
N ARG A 35 1.59 0.46 -16.86
CA ARG A 35 0.12 0.52 -16.86
C ARG A 35 -0.45 0.98 -15.52
N VAL A 36 -1.66 1.51 -15.60
CA VAL A 36 -2.58 1.70 -14.47
C VAL A 36 -3.62 0.57 -14.53
N ILE A 37 -3.70 -0.23 -13.48
CA ILE A 37 -4.67 -1.33 -13.41
C ILE A 37 -6.01 -0.78 -12.91
N PRO A 38 -7.09 -0.99 -13.67
CA PRO A 38 -8.39 -0.43 -13.32
C PRO A 38 -9.01 -1.11 -12.10
N SER A 39 -9.79 -0.34 -11.36
CA SER A 39 -10.66 -0.81 -10.25
C SER A 39 -9.96 -1.57 -9.14
N VAL A 40 -8.68 -1.27 -8.88
CA VAL A 40 -7.91 -1.91 -7.80
C VAL A 40 -7.30 -0.89 -6.85
N ASP A 41 -7.28 -1.29 -5.58
CA ASP A 41 -6.67 -0.57 -4.47
C ASP A 41 -5.52 -1.39 -3.83
N GLY A 42 -5.38 -2.66 -4.20
CA GLY A 42 -4.27 -3.53 -3.85
C GLY A 42 -3.54 -4.06 -5.10
N LEU A 43 -2.22 -4.13 -5.01
CA LEU A 43 -1.35 -4.73 -6.03
C LEU A 43 -0.46 -5.77 -5.36
N VAL A 44 -0.30 -6.94 -5.97
CA VAL A 44 0.59 -8.00 -5.47
C VAL A 44 1.46 -8.55 -6.60
N THR A 45 2.69 -8.91 -6.29
CA THR A 45 3.61 -9.55 -7.24
C THR A 45 4.65 -10.43 -6.55
N GLY A 46 5.07 -11.50 -7.22
CA GLY A 46 6.25 -12.29 -6.87
C GLY A 46 7.48 -11.93 -7.71
N GLU A 47 7.35 -10.97 -8.64
CA GLU A 47 8.43 -10.65 -9.58
C GLU A 47 9.44 -9.65 -9.00
N ARG A 48 10.72 -9.99 -9.09
CA ARG A 48 11.82 -9.07 -8.75
C ARG A 48 12.01 -8.03 -9.85
N GLY A 49 12.37 -6.81 -9.45
CA GLY A 49 12.63 -5.72 -10.40
C GLY A 49 11.37 -5.13 -11.04
N LEU A 50 10.22 -5.27 -10.36
CA LEU A 50 8.98 -4.57 -10.65
C LEU A 50 8.59 -3.73 -9.43
N ALA A 51 8.30 -2.45 -9.64
CA ALA A 51 7.84 -1.55 -8.59
C ALA A 51 6.30 -1.47 -8.58
N LEU A 52 5.69 -1.73 -7.44
CA LEU A 52 4.30 -1.43 -7.16
C LEU A 52 4.18 0.03 -6.71
N VAL A 53 3.17 0.73 -7.19
CA VAL A 53 3.00 2.17 -6.94
C VAL A 53 1.55 2.51 -6.63
N ILE A 54 1.34 3.26 -5.56
CA ILE A 54 0.06 3.90 -5.25
C ILE A 54 0.27 5.37 -4.88
N ARG A 55 -0.81 6.15 -4.91
CA ARG A 55 -0.83 7.57 -4.55
C ARG A 55 -1.69 7.77 -3.32
N VAL A 56 -1.20 8.52 -2.34
CA VAL A 56 -1.92 8.78 -1.09
C VAL A 56 -1.89 10.24 -0.69
N ALA A 57 -2.96 10.70 -0.06
CA ALA A 57 -3.04 11.89 0.76
C ALA A 57 -4.18 11.62 1.74
N ASP A 58 -3.84 11.27 2.96
CA ASP A 58 -4.68 10.81 4.08
C ASP A 58 -4.99 9.32 4.13
N CYS A 59 -5.26 8.65 3.00
CA CYS A 59 -5.44 7.19 3.00
C CYS A 59 -4.15 6.49 3.42
N GLY A 60 -4.27 5.35 4.11
CA GLY A 60 -3.15 4.55 4.60
C GLY A 60 -2.51 3.72 3.49
N PRO A 61 -1.22 3.92 3.19
CA PRO A 61 -0.46 2.95 2.44
C PRO A 61 -0.05 1.81 3.36
N ALA A 62 -0.29 0.56 2.95
CA ALA A 62 0.24 -0.60 3.64
C ALA A 62 1.17 -1.37 2.71
N TRP A 63 2.41 -1.58 3.14
CA TRP A 63 3.40 -2.41 2.48
C TRP A 63 3.41 -3.78 3.12
N ILE A 64 3.37 -4.84 2.33
CA ILE A 64 3.36 -6.22 2.79
C ILE A 64 4.47 -6.98 2.08
N HIS A 65 5.26 -7.72 2.82
CA HIS A 65 6.32 -8.58 2.28
C HIS A 65 6.26 -9.94 2.95
N CYS A 66 6.30 -11.01 2.15
CA CYS A 66 6.47 -12.37 2.65
C CYS A 66 7.93 -12.80 2.50
N GLU A 67 8.62 -12.99 3.62
CA GLU A 67 10.04 -13.34 3.62
C GLU A 67 10.31 -14.68 2.91
N LYS A 68 9.45 -15.68 3.13
CA LYS A 68 9.64 -17.02 2.56
C LYS A 68 9.49 -17.09 1.05
N THR A 69 8.51 -16.35 0.49
CA THR A 69 8.22 -16.42 -0.96
C THR A 69 8.86 -15.25 -1.73
N GLY A 70 9.26 -14.19 -1.03
CA GLY A 70 9.71 -12.95 -1.65
C GLY A 70 8.59 -12.13 -2.29
N ALA A 71 7.33 -12.59 -2.21
CA ALA A 71 6.19 -11.86 -2.74
C ALA A 71 5.92 -10.57 -1.95
N ILE A 72 5.45 -9.55 -2.66
CA ILE A 72 5.13 -8.25 -2.09
C ILE A 72 3.70 -7.82 -2.43
N GLY A 73 3.10 -7.06 -1.52
CA GLY A 73 1.81 -6.42 -1.71
C GLY A 73 1.86 -4.94 -1.31
N LEU A 74 1.18 -4.09 -2.06
CA LEU A 74 1.04 -2.67 -1.76
C LEU A 74 -0.43 -2.29 -1.81
N VAL A 75 -0.93 -1.74 -0.71
CA VAL A 75 -2.37 -1.49 -0.49
C VAL A 75 -2.62 -0.01 -0.27
N HIS A 76 -3.62 0.52 -0.97
CA HIS A 76 -4.25 1.80 -0.70
C HIS A 76 -5.49 1.57 0.15
N SER A 77 -5.46 1.92 1.43
CA SER A 77 -6.57 1.70 2.35
C SER A 77 -6.99 3.01 3.01
N GLY A 78 -8.01 3.63 2.47
CA GLY A 78 -8.75 4.70 3.14
C GLY A 78 -9.95 4.11 3.89
N ARG A 79 -10.80 4.95 4.51
CA ARG A 79 -11.98 4.49 5.25
C ARG A 79 -12.80 3.44 4.49
N LYS A 80 -13.25 3.76 3.27
CA LYS A 80 -14.09 2.85 2.48
C LYS A 80 -13.39 1.55 2.10
N GLY A 81 -12.11 1.64 1.69
CA GLY A 81 -11.32 0.45 1.36
C GLY A 81 -11.08 -0.44 2.57
N THR A 82 -10.86 0.16 3.76
CA THR A 82 -10.74 -0.56 5.03
C THR A 82 -12.05 -1.26 5.37
N GLU A 83 -13.18 -0.54 5.35
CA GLU A 83 -14.52 -1.09 5.57
C GLU A 83 -14.85 -2.23 4.56
N ALA A 84 -14.35 -2.14 3.33
CA ALA A 84 -14.50 -3.17 2.29
C ALA A 84 -13.49 -4.33 2.41
N GLY A 85 -12.55 -4.31 3.35
CA GLY A 85 -11.61 -5.39 3.62
C GLY A 85 -10.46 -5.52 2.62
N VAL A 86 -10.00 -4.42 1.99
CA VAL A 86 -8.92 -4.46 0.98
C VAL A 86 -7.62 -5.07 1.50
N VAL A 87 -7.32 -4.90 2.79
CA VAL A 87 -6.12 -5.45 3.43
C VAL A 87 -6.19 -6.97 3.48
N GLY A 88 -7.29 -7.53 4.00
CA GLY A 88 -7.54 -8.98 4.02
C GLY A 88 -7.54 -9.57 2.61
N ALA A 89 -8.23 -8.91 1.66
CA ALA A 89 -8.24 -9.34 0.26
C ALA A 89 -6.82 -9.41 -0.34
N THR A 90 -5.94 -8.49 0.03
CA THR A 90 -4.53 -8.51 -0.44
C THR A 90 -3.77 -9.69 0.17
N ILE A 91 -3.91 -9.96 1.46
CA ILE A 91 -3.30 -11.11 2.13
C ILE A 91 -3.77 -12.43 1.52
N HIS A 92 -5.08 -12.58 1.30
CA HIS A 92 -5.65 -13.76 0.65
C HIS A 92 -5.09 -13.95 -0.76
N ARG A 93 -4.99 -12.85 -1.55
CA ARG A 93 -4.42 -12.92 -2.89
C ARG A 93 -2.95 -13.34 -2.88
N MET A 94 -2.14 -12.83 -1.95
CA MET A 94 -0.74 -13.24 -1.79
C MET A 94 -0.63 -14.72 -1.41
N ARG A 95 -1.54 -15.22 -0.58
CA ARG A 95 -1.58 -16.63 -0.20
C ARG A 95 -1.98 -17.53 -1.37
N GLU A 96 -3.03 -17.19 -2.09
CA GLU A 96 -3.56 -17.96 -3.22
C GLU A 96 -2.55 -18.07 -4.38
N GLU A 97 -1.93 -16.95 -4.74
CA GLU A 97 -1.07 -16.87 -5.93
C GLU A 97 0.38 -17.30 -5.67
N PHE A 98 0.89 -17.07 -4.47
CA PHE A 98 2.31 -17.26 -4.17
C PHE A 98 2.57 -18.27 -3.04
N GLY A 99 1.53 -18.82 -2.42
CA GLY A 99 1.69 -19.66 -1.23
C GLY A 99 2.26 -18.91 -0.03
N SER A 100 2.05 -17.60 0.02
CA SER A 100 2.59 -16.74 1.08
C SER A 100 1.78 -16.91 2.36
N GLU A 101 2.34 -17.58 3.37
CA GLU A 101 1.69 -17.77 4.67
C GLU A 101 1.74 -16.47 5.48
N PRO A 102 0.60 -15.99 6.03
CA PRO A 102 0.52 -14.71 6.76
C PRO A 102 1.52 -14.63 7.92
N SER A 103 1.75 -15.72 8.65
CA SER A 103 2.74 -15.77 9.75
C SER A 103 4.19 -15.50 9.32
N SER A 104 4.48 -15.56 8.01
CA SER A 104 5.78 -15.23 7.42
C SER A 104 5.76 -13.88 6.71
N MET A 105 4.69 -13.11 6.87
CA MET A 105 4.57 -11.76 6.34
C MET A 105 4.94 -10.72 7.38
N MET A 106 5.57 -9.63 6.90
CA MET A 106 5.71 -8.36 7.61
C MET A 106 4.83 -7.33 6.91
N ALA A 107 4.12 -6.52 7.68
CA ALA A 107 3.32 -5.40 7.17
C ALA A 107 3.72 -4.09 7.86
N LEU A 108 3.83 -3.01 7.07
CA LEU A 108 4.09 -1.66 7.54
C LEU A 108 2.91 -0.76 7.14
N LEU A 109 2.22 -0.16 8.11
CA LEU A 109 1.27 0.91 7.87
C LEU A 109 1.99 2.26 7.93
N GLY A 110 1.95 2.98 6.82
CA GLY A 110 2.57 4.30 6.68
C GLY A 110 1.73 5.44 7.23
N PRO A 111 2.21 6.69 7.00
CA PRO A 111 1.47 7.89 7.39
C PRO A 111 0.08 7.94 6.75
N CYS A 112 -0.92 8.18 7.57
CA CYS A 112 -2.31 8.35 7.15
C CYS A 112 -3.03 9.30 8.10
N ILE A 113 -4.22 9.77 7.74
CA ILE A 113 -4.98 10.64 8.63
C ILE A 113 -5.51 9.85 9.84
N ARG A 114 -5.50 10.48 11.02
CA ARG A 114 -5.88 9.86 12.30
C ARG A 114 -6.67 10.84 13.18
N PRO A 115 -7.37 10.35 14.19
CA PRO A 115 -7.91 11.22 15.23
C PRO A 115 -6.81 12.07 15.90
N PRO A 116 -7.12 13.33 16.30
CA PRO A 116 -8.42 13.99 16.21
C PRO A 116 -8.71 14.65 14.85
N HIS A 117 -7.83 14.55 13.86
CA HIS A 117 -7.99 15.19 12.55
C HIS A 117 -9.00 14.47 11.64
N TYR A 118 -9.40 13.26 12.01
CA TYR A 118 -10.41 12.46 11.33
C TYR A 118 -11.23 11.68 12.35
N ASP A 119 -12.56 11.62 12.16
CA ASP A 119 -13.48 11.07 13.16
C ASP A 119 -13.42 9.53 13.25
N VAL A 120 -12.94 8.85 12.18
CA VAL A 120 -12.85 7.40 12.11
C VAL A 120 -11.39 6.97 12.21
N ASN A 121 -11.08 6.07 13.13
CA ASN A 121 -9.75 5.52 13.29
C ASN A 121 -9.53 4.27 12.40
N PHE A 122 -9.67 4.46 11.09
CA PHE A 122 -9.45 3.35 10.13
C PHE A 122 -8.01 2.81 10.14
N ALA A 123 -7.05 3.58 10.63
CA ALA A 123 -5.68 3.12 10.80
C ALA A 123 -5.58 1.97 11.84
N GLU A 124 -6.30 2.09 12.95
CA GLU A 124 -6.38 1.00 13.93
C GLU A 124 -7.11 -0.22 13.35
N GLU A 125 -8.16 0.01 12.56
CA GLU A 125 -8.90 -1.05 11.89
C GLU A 125 -8.03 -1.82 10.88
N ILE A 126 -7.18 -1.11 10.10
CA ILE A 126 -6.16 -1.75 9.24
C ILE A 126 -5.26 -2.68 10.05
N VAL A 127 -4.74 -2.19 11.18
CA VAL A 127 -3.87 -3.00 12.05
C VAL A 127 -4.61 -4.21 12.62
N GLN A 128 -5.89 -4.05 13.00
CA GLN A 128 -6.72 -5.16 13.48
C GLN A 128 -6.98 -6.19 12.38
N GLN A 129 -7.26 -5.76 11.14
CA GLN A 129 -7.39 -6.67 9.99
C GLN A 129 -6.10 -7.46 9.74
N LEU A 130 -4.93 -6.80 9.74
CA LEU A 130 -3.65 -7.48 9.60
C LEU A 130 -3.43 -8.55 10.69
N ARG A 131 -3.77 -8.24 11.95
CA ARG A 131 -3.70 -9.20 13.06
C ARG A 131 -4.68 -10.36 12.89
N ALA A 132 -5.91 -10.08 12.49
CA ALA A 132 -6.94 -11.10 12.27
C ALA A 132 -6.55 -12.08 11.16
N GLU A 133 -5.85 -11.61 10.12
CA GLU A 133 -5.29 -12.45 9.06
C GLU A 133 -4.04 -13.26 9.51
N GLY A 134 -3.51 -13.01 10.70
CA GLY A 134 -2.36 -13.74 11.24
C GLY A 134 -1.00 -13.26 10.72
N VAL A 135 -0.89 -12.00 10.29
CA VAL A 135 0.40 -11.40 9.87
C VAL A 135 1.40 -11.43 11.01
N GLY A 136 2.60 -11.97 10.73
CA GLY A 136 3.61 -12.28 11.75
C GLY A 136 4.23 -11.03 12.39
N GLU A 137 4.50 -10.00 11.60
CA GLU A 137 5.04 -8.73 12.09
C GLU A 137 4.23 -7.55 11.53
N ILE A 138 3.82 -6.65 12.41
CA ILE A 138 3.04 -5.48 12.04
C ILE A 138 3.66 -4.23 12.67
N VAL A 139 4.08 -3.31 11.82
CA VAL A 139 4.62 -2.01 12.20
C VAL A 139 3.63 -0.92 11.77
N ASP A 140 3.24 -0.06 12.71
CA ASP A 140 2.44 1.12 12.44
C ASP A 140 3.28 2.36 12.76
N THR A 141 3.51 3.23 11.78
CA THR A 141 4.31 4.45 11.94
C THR A 141 3.71 5.46 12.93
N LYS A 142 2.41 5.35 13.22
CA LYS A 142 1.63 6.29 14.06
C LYS A 142 1.64 7.73 13.56
N LEU A 143 2.17 8.01 12.38
CA LEU A 143 2.22 9.35 11.81
C LEU A 143 0.87 9.75 11.22
N CYS A 144 0.43 10.98 11.56
CA CYS A 144 -0.80 11.56 11.02
C CYS A 144 -0.46 12.59 9.94
N THR A 145 -1.00 12.42 8.73
CA THR A 145 -0.75 13.32 7.60
C THR A 145 -1.27 14.73 7.83
N ALA A 146 -2.40 14.88 8.52
CA ALA A 146 -3.00 16.17 8.79
C ALA A 146 -2.33 16.96 9.96
N SER A 147 -1.45 16.33 10.74
CA SER A 147 -0.78 16.98 11.87
C SER A 147 0.46 17.79 11.46
N ASP A 148 1.04 17.51 10.30
CA ASP A 148 2.24 18.19 9.80
C ASP A 148 2.14 18.50 8.29
N PRO A 149 1.46 19.59 7.92
CA PRO A 149 1.29 19.99 6.52
C PRO A 149 2.59 20.40 5.80
N LYS A 150 3.69 20.61 6.53
CA LYS A 150 4.99 20.89 5.93
C LYS A 150 5.67 19.61 5.42
N ARG A 151 5.33 18.48 6.03
CA ARG A 151 5.92 17.17 5.73
C ARG A 151 5.00 16.31 4.86
N PHE A 152 3.68 16.45 5.04
CA PHE A 152 2.70 15.59 4.38
C PHE A 152 1.65 16.37 3.62
N TYR A 153 1.29 15.89 2.45
CA TYR A 153 0.05 16.28 1.79
C TYR A 153 -1.15 15.66 2.53
N SER A 154 -2.17 16.47 2.80
CA SER A 154 -3.41 16.03 3.44
C SER A 154 -4.62 16.58 2.70
N TYR A 155 -5.39 15.70 2.09
CA TYR A 155 -6.63 16.08 1.41
C TYR A 155 -7.60 16.80 2.34
N ARG A 156 -7.68 16.32 3.59
CA ARG A 156 -8.58 16.89 4.63
C ARG A 156 -8.10 18.26 5.11
N ALA A 157 -6.83 18.37 5.50
CA ALA A 157 -6.27 19.61 6.03
C ALA A 157 -6.24 20.72 4.97
N GLU A 158 -5.95 20.38 3.73
CA GLU A 158 -5.82 21.32 2.61
C GLU A 158 -7.11 21.45 1.77
N LYS A 159 -8.25 20.95 2.30
CA LYS A 159 -9.60 21.09 1.71
C LYS A 159 -9.65 20.65 0.24
N GLY A 160 -8.97 19.56 -0.08
CA GLY A 160 -8.96 18.95 -1.40
C GLY A 160 -7.93 19.54 -2.40
N LYS A 161 -7.32 20.67 -2.09
CA LYS A 161 -6.31 21.33 -2.95
C LYS A 161 -4.90 20.93 -2.50
N THR A 162 -4.51 19.69 -2.74
CA THR A 162 -3.26 19.12 -2.26
C THR A 162 -2.58 18.24 -3.30
N GLY A 163 -1.29 18.00 -3.13
CA GLY A 163 -0.54 17.00 -3.88
C GLY A 163 -0.85 15.56 -3.45
N ARG A 164 0.01 14.65 -3.87
CA ARG A 164 -0.04 13.23 -3.47
C ARG A 164 1.36 12.74 -3.17
N HIS A 165 1.48 11.93 -2.12
CA HIS A 165 2.66 11.08 -1.92
C HIS A 165 2.57 9.87 -2.83
N PHE A 166 3.71 9.36 -3.22
CA PHE A 166 3.81 8.04 -3.82
C PHE A 166 4.28 7.05 -2.75
N ALA A 167 3.55 5.97 -2.55
CA ALA A 167 4.03 4.80 -1.85
C ALA A 167 4.54 3.80 -2.89
N LEU A 168 5.76 3.32 -2.68
CA LEU A 168 6.53 2.51 -3.62
C LEU A 168 7.01 1.25 -2.93
N LEU A 169 6.93 0.10 -3.61
CA LEU A 169 7.46 -1.17 -3.10
C LEU A 169 8.04 -2.00 -4.25
N ALA A 170 9.27 -2.45 -4.09
CA ALA A 170 9.91 -3.36 -5.04
C ALA A 170 10.89 -4.29 -4.34
N THR A 171 11.16 -5.44 -4.96
CA THR A 171 12.19 -6.38 -4.53
C THR A 171 13.26 -6.55 -5.61
N GLY A 172 14.44 -7.06 -5.23
CA GLY A 172 15.53 -7.34 -6.16
C GLY A 172 16.19 -6.08 -6.70
N LEU A 173 16.35 -5.08 -5.85
CA LEU A 173 17.18 -3.91 -6.16
C LEU A 173 18.61 -4.37 -6.43
N ARG A 174 19.25 -3.78 -7.46
CA ARG A 174 20.69 -4.00 -7.69
C ARG A 174 21.45 -3.23 -6.61
N ASN A 175 22.33 -3.94 -5.92
CA ASN A 175 23.39 -3.31 -5.14
C ASN A 175 24.37 -2.59 -6.08
#